data_1c0231d697d60980c66fed275fc1880a
#
_entry.id   1c0231d697d60980c66fed275fc1880a
#
_cell.length_a   1.000
_cell.length_b   1.000
_cell.length_c   1.000
_cell.angle_alpha   90.00
_cell.angle_beta   90.00
_cell.angle_gamma   90.00
#
_symmetry.space_group_name_H-M   'P 1'
#
loop_
_entity.id
_entity.type
_entity.pdbx_description
1 polymer ?
#
loop_
_entity_poly.entity_id
_entity_poly.type
_entity_poly.pdbx_seq_one_letter_code
_entity_poly.pdbx_strand_id
1 'polypeptide(L)'
;MKHTITLSPDNETFEADDGESILAAARRQGFNLPHSCQNGICGQCKAEIAAGEFEQGEHAEQALPAEELAQHKILMCCCYPRGDIRLNVPGYNSSKMPPVKTLPARVASVEYLHDTAILKLDMPKKPPFVFLAGQYIDILLKDGHTRSYSLAGSPAQAEQLELHIRKREGGLFSGMLFGNDPLIKEKTIMRVRGPMGTFTLNEEETQP
;
A
#
# COMPACT_ATOMS: atom_id res chain seq x y z
N MET A 1 2.72 -17.02 -18.77
CA MET A 1 1.31 -17.41 -18.52
C MET A 1 0.71 -16.44 -17.51
N LYS A 2 -0.63 -16.38 -17.45
CA LYS A 2 -1.34 -15.62 -16.42
C LYS A 2 -2.11 -16.62 -15.54
N HIS A 3 -2.20 -16.31 -14.27
CA HIS A 3 -2.89 -17.12 -13.28
C HIS A 3 -3.97 -16.28 -12.62
N THR A 4 -5.17 -16.84 -12.46
CA THR A 4 -6.30 -16.16 -11.83
C THR A 4 -6.27 -16.38 -10.33
N ILE A 5 -6.27 -15.29 -9.56
CA ILE A 5 -6.38 -15.31 -8.11
C ILE A 5 -7.81 -14.91 -7.73
N THR A 6 -8.54 -15.80 -7.06
CA THR A 6 -9.90 -15.55 -6.58
C THR A 6 -9.88 -15.35 -5.07
N LEU A 7 -10.32 -14.20 -4.61
CA LEU A 7 -10.44 -13.88 -3.18
C LEU A 7 -11.72 -14.46 -2.57
N SER A 8 -11.60 -15.10 -1.43
CA SER A 8 -12.75 -15.57 -0.65
C SER A 8 -13.01 -14.63 0.53
N PRO A 9 -14.28 -14.39 0.91
CA PRO A 9 -15.52 -14.94 0.35
C PRO A 9 -16.10 -14.18 -0.85
N ASP A 10 -15.58 -12.97 -1.17
CA ASP A 10 -16.22 -12.01 -2.09
C ASP A 10 -16.17 -12.45 -3.57
N ASN A 11 -15.38 -13.49 -3.90
CA ASN A 11 -15.14 -13.99 -5.26
C ASN A 11 -14.59 -12.92 -6.24
N GLU A 12 -13.99 -11.86 -5.74
CA GLU A 12 -13.24 -10.91 -6.57
C GLU A 12 -12.01 -11.58 -7.15
N THR A 13 -11.65 -11.21 -8.37
CA THR A 13 -10.54 -11.83 -9.09
C THR A 13 -9.54 -10.80 -9.58
N PHE A 14 -8.27 -11.20 -9.60
CA PHE A 14 -7.20 -10.49 -10.29
C PHE A 14 -6.23 -11.48 -10.92
N GLU A 15 -5.44 -11.02 -11.88
CA GLU A 15 -4.48 -11.84 -12.62
C GLU A 15 -3.06 -11.59 -12.14
N ALA A 16 -2.31 -12.64 -11.88
CA ALA A 16 -0.87 -12.59 -11.67
C ALA A 16 -0.13 -13.06 -12.93
N ASP A 17 0.88 -12.31 -13.35
CA ASP A 17 1.79 -12.75 -14.42
C ASP A 17 2.76 -13.83 -13.90
N ASP A 18 3.31 -14.63 -14.80
CA ASP A 18 4.27 -15.66 -14.43
C ASP A 18 5.49 -15.03 -13.73
N GLY A 19 5.86 -15.56 -12.57
CA GLY A 19 6.91 -15.01 -11.73
C GLY A 19 6.55 -13.75 -10.94
N GLU A 20 5.31 -13.27 -11.02
CA GLU A 20 4.81 -12.17 -10.21
C GLU A 20 4.26 -12.69 -8.88
N SER A 21 4.60 -12.03 -7.75
CA SER A 21 4.02 -12.41 -6.45
C SER A 21 2.55 -12.00 -6.36
N ILE A 22 1.78 -12.77 -5.57
CA ILE A 22 0.33 -12.51 -5.36
C ILE A 22 0.10 -11.06 -4.90
N LEU A 23 0.91 -10.56 -3.96
CA LEU A 23 0.78 -9.18 -3.47
C LEU A 23 1.09 -8.13 -4.54
N ALA A 24 2.12 -8.35 -5.36
CA ALA A 24 2.47 -7.44 -6.45
C ALA A 24 1.34 -7.34 -7.49
N ALA A 25 0.79 -8.50 -7.90
CA ALA A 25 -0.34 -8.59 -8.82
C ALA A 25 -1.59 -7.89 -8.29
N ALA A 26 -1.93 -8.12 -7.01
CA ALA A 26 -3.05 -7.47 -6.34
C ALA A 26 -2.88 -5.94 -6.36
N ARG A 27 -1.71 -5.44 -5.95
CA ARG A 27 -1.42 -3.99 -5.92
C ARG A 27 -1.44 -3.36 -7.31
N ARG A 28 -0.95 -4.05 -8.32
CA ARG A 28 -0.98 -3.57 -9.72
C ARG A 28 -2.41 -3.37 -10.22
N GLN A 29 -3.34 -4.20 -9.78
CA GLN A 29 -4.75 -4.15 -10.17
C GLN A 29 -5.66 -3.41 -9.19
N GLY A 30 -5.07 -2.74 -8.18
CA GLY A 30 -5.81 -1.86 -7.28
C GLY A 30 -6.40 -2.53 -6.05
N PHE A 31 -6.07 -3.80 -5.79
CA PHE A 31 -6.48 -4.50 -4.57
C PHE A 31 -5.59 -4.09 -3.40
N ASN A 32 -6.21 -3.72 -2.30
CA ASN A 32 -5.51 -3.29 -1.07
C ASN A 32 -5.46 -4.44 -0.05
N LEU A 33 -4.68 -5.48 -0.34
CA LEU A 33 -4.48 -6.60 0.55
C LEU A 33 -3.54 -6.24 1.72
N PRO A 34 -3.69 -6.88 2.91
CA PRO A 34 -2.83 -6.65 4.06
C PRO A 34 -1.35 -6.84 3.74
N HIS A 35 -0.51 -5.88 4.07
CA HIS A 35 0.93 -5.97 3.91
C HIS A 35 1.68 -4.87 4.68
N SER A 36 3.00 -5.08 4.87
CA SER A 36 3.91 -4.08 5.43
C SER A 36 5.28 -4.14 4.76
N CYS A 37 6.19 -5.00 5.19
CA CYS A 37 7.59 -5.03 4.75
C CYS A 37 7.80 -5.41 3.26
N GLN A 38 6.94 -6.22 2.68
CA GLN A 38 6.96 -6.74 1.31
C GLN A 38 8.20 -7.61 0.95
N ASN A 39 8.92 -8.12 1.95
CA ASN A 39 10.14 -8.91 1.78
C ASN A 39 10.19 -10.18 2.65
N GLY A 40 9.03 -10.73 3.04
CA GLY A 40 8.93 -12.01 3.73
C GLY A 40 9.30 -12.01 5.22
N ILE A 41 9.49 -10.84 5.86
CA ILE A 41 10.04 -10.77 7.24
C ILE A 41 8.97 -10.55 8.31
N CYS A 42 7.91 -9.76 8.04
CA CYS A 42 7.01 -9.27 9.09
C CYS A 42 5.74 -10.10 9.32
N GLY A 43 5.37 -10.99 8.40
CA GLY A 43 4.15 -11.82 8.51
C GLY A 43 2.82 -11.09 8.22
N GLN A 44 2.81 -9.75 8.02
CA GLN A 44 1.56 -8.97 7.86
C GLN A 44 0.76 -9.30 6.59
N CYS A 45 1.38 -9.91 5.59
CA CYS A 45 0.72 -10.35 4.37
C CYS A 45 0.38 -11.84 4.39
N LYS A 46 0.18 -12.42 5.58
CA LYS A 46 -0.18 -13.84 5.72
C LYS A 46 -1.59 -14.08 5.19
N ALA A 47 -1.75 -15.13 4.39
CA ALA A 47 -3.01 -15.57 3.84
C ALA A 47 -3.03 -17.10 3.77
N GLU A 48 -4.15 -17.71 3.39
CA GLU A 48 -4.32 -19.15 3.25
C GLU A 48 -4.77 -19.47 1.84
N ILE A 49 -4.12 -20.46 1.22
CA ILE A 49 -4.54 -21.00 -0.08
C ILE A 49 -5.56 -22.11 0.14
N ALA A 50 -6.81 -21.83 -0.23
CA ALA A 50 -7.89 -22.81 -0.16
C ALA A 50 -7.86 -23.81 -1.32
N ALA A 51 -7.31 -23.41 -2.48
CA ALA A 51 -7.13 -24.29 -3.64
C ALA A 51 -6.09 -23.69 -4.61
N GLY A 52 -5.40 -24.55 -5.35
CA GLY A 52 -4.42 -24.18 -6.39
C GLY A 52 -2.98 -24.50 -6.01
N GLU A 53 -2.09 -24.40 -7.01
CA GLU A 53 -0.66 -24.69 -6.84
C GLU A 53 0.12 -23.38 -6.71
N PHE A 54 1.11 -23.37 -5.82
CA PHE A 54 1.93 -22.20 -5.53
C PHE A 54 3.35 -22.57 -5.16
N GLU A 55 4.23 -21.58 -5.24
CA GLU A 55 5.59 -21.65 -4.72
C GLU A 55 5.80 -20.54 -3.72
N GLN A 56 6.18 -20.88 -2.48
CA GLN A 56 6.56 -19.92 -1.46
C GLN A 56 8.04 -19.63 -1.59
N GLY A 57 8.42 -18.40 -1.87
CA GLY A 57 9.79 -17.93 -1.94
C GLY A 57 10.45 -17.70 -0.58
N GLU A 58 11.64 -17.13 -0.60
CA GLU A 58 12.41 -16.86 0.61
C GLU A 58 11.65 -16.01 1.63
N HIS A 59 11.70 -16.40 2.88
CA HIS A 59 11.05 -15.72 3.99
C HIS A 59 11.71 -16.04 5.33
N ALA A 60 11.45 -15.23 6.34
CA ALA A 60 11.89 -15.49 7.70
C ALA A 60 11.00 -16.57 8.34
N GLU A 61 11.61 -17.55 8.99
CA GLU A 61 10.90 -18.65 9.66
C GLU A 61 9.89 -18.17 10.71
N GLN A 62 10.23 -17.12 11.45
CA GLN A 62 9.32 -16.51 12.43
C GLN A 62 8.09 -15.82 11.78
N ALA A 63 8.18 -15.44 10.50
CA ALA A 63 7.06 -14.85 9.77
C ALA A 63 6.13 -15.92 9.19
N LEU A 64 6.66 -17.07 8.82
CA LEU A 64 5.90 -18.22 8.31
C LEU A 64 6.63 -19.52 8.70
N PRO A 65 6.32 -20.09 9.87
CA PRO A 65 6.86 -21.39 10.28
C PRO A 65 6.50 -22.52 9.30
N ALA A 66 7.35 -23.54 9.21
CA ALA A 66 7.13 -24.69 8.32
C ALA A 66 5.79 -25.39 8.56
N GLU A 67 5.32 -25.43 9.82
CA GLU A 67 4.02 -26.00 10.17
C GLU A 67 2.85 -25.23 9.56
N GLU A 68 2.95 -23.91 9.50
CA GLU A 68 1.93 -23.06 8.89
C GLU A 68 1.96 -23.17 7.36
N LEU A 69 3.14 -23.28 6.75
CA LEU A 69 3.28 -23.54 5.32
C LEU A 69 2.69 -24.90 4.94
N ALA A 70 2.87 -25.92 5.77
CA ALA A 70 2.24 -27.23 5.58
C ALA A 70 0.70 -27.19 5.68
N GLN A 71 0.15 -26.16 6.34
CA GLN A 71 -1.28 -25.85 6.40
C GLN A 71 -1.73 -24.90 5.28
N HIS A 72 -0.97 -24.76 4.21
CA HIS A 72 -1.24 -23.87 3.07
C HIS A 72 -1.33 -22.38 3.43
N LYS A 73 -0.79 -21.95 4.59
CA LYS A 73 -0.57 -20.53 4.86
C LYS A 73 0.63 -20.04 4.07
N ILE A 74 0.56 -18.82 3.60
CA ILE A 74 1.57 -18.20 2.74
C ILE A 74 1.86 -16.76 3.17
N LEU A 75 2.95 -16.21 2.67
CA LEU A 75 3.19 -14.77 2.66
C LEU A 75 3.01 -14.24 1.23
N MET A 76 1.91 -13.52 0.99
CA MET A 76 1.55 -13.04 -0.35
C MET A 76 2.64 -12.23 -1.05
N CYS A 77 3.55 -11.58 -0.32
CA CYS A 77 4.62 -10.75 -0.90
C CYS A 77 5.74 -11.57 -1.56
N CYS A 78 5.90 -12.83 -1.18
CA CYS A 78 6.89 -13.78 -1.70
C CYS A 78 6.27 -15.15 -2.03
N CYS A 79 4.98 -15.18 -2.36
CA CYS A 79 4.29 -16.35 -2.87
C CYS A 79 3.94 -16.14 -4.34
N TYR A 80 4.29 -17.12 -5.18
CA TYR A 80 4.14 -17.10 -6.63
C TYR A 80 3.13 -18.16 -7.06
N PRO A 81 2.05 -17.81 -7.76
CA PRO A 81 1.09 -18.78 -8.27
C PRO A 81 1.73 -19.65 -9.35
N ARG A 82 1.39 -20.96 -9.34
CA ARG A 82 1.76 -21.94 -10.36
C ARG A 82 0.55 -22.47 -11.13
N GLY A 83 -0.62 -21.91 -10.84
CA GLY A 83 -1.91 -22.18 -11.44
C GLY A 83 -2.92 -21.17 -10.91
N ASP A 84 -4.20 -21.37 -11.24
CA ASP A 84 -5.27 -20.58 -10.65
C ASP A 84 -5.40 -20.88 -9.16
N ILE A 85 -5.57 -19.84 -8.35
CA ILE A 85 -5.58 -19.92 -6.89
C ILE A 85 -6.89 -19.39 -6.32
N ARG A 86 -7.41 -20.07 -5.30
CA ARG A 86 -8.41 -19.52 -4.38
C ARG A 86 -7.73 -19.13 -3.07
N LEU A 87 -7.80 -17.85 -2.74
CA LEU A 87 -7.08 -17.23 -1.63
C LEU A 87 -8.05 -16.73 -0.57
N ASN A 88 -7.83 -17.15 0.68
CA ASN A 88 -8.50 -16.60 1.85
C ASN A 88 -7.55 -15.64 2.57
N VAL A 89 -7.96 -14.37 2.69
CA VAL A 89 -7.18 -13.33 3.35
C VAL A 89 -7.90 -12.91 4.64
N PRO A 90 -7.41 -13.33 5.82
CA PRO A 90 -8.07 -13.05 7.08
C PRO A 90 -8.28 -11.55 7.31
N GLY A 91 -9.49 -11.18 7.70
CA GLY A 91 -9.83 -9.79 8.01
C GLY A 91 -9.92 -8.85 6.80
N TYR A 92 -9.69 -9.33 5.58
CA TYR A 92 -9.89 -8.53 4.37
C TYR A 92 -11.37 -8.54 3.97
N ASN A 93 -11.87 -7.33 3.69
CA ASN A 93 -13.21 -7.11 3.15
C ASN A 93 -13.11 -6.04 2.07
N SER A 94 -13.29 -6.44 0.83
CA SER A 94 -13.13 -5.57 -0.33
C SER A 94 -14.11 -4.41 -0.34
N SER A 95 -15.34 -4.63 0.12
CA SER A 95 -16.39 -3.61 0.15
C SER A 95 -16.10 -2.46 1.14
N LYS A 96 -15.21 -2.69 2.12
CA LYS A 96 -14.81 -1.69 3.12
C LYS A 96 -13.53 -0.93 2.72
N MET A 97 -12.76 -1.42 1.75
CA MET A 97 -11.49 -0.81 1.36
C MET A 97 -11.60 0.01 0.08
N PRO A 98 -11.23 1.30 0.13
CA PRO A 98 -11.19 2.10 -1.09
C PRO A 98 -10.15 1.57 -2.07
N PRO A 99 -10.44 1.58 -3.39
CA PRO A 99 -9.54 1.04 -4.40
C PRO A 99 -8.26 1.87 -4.52
N VAL A 100 -7.13 1.18 -4.71
CA VAL A 100 -5.84 1.82 -4.96
C VAL A 100 -5.84 2.46 -6.34
N LYS A 101 -5.53 3.76 -6.41
CA LYS A 101 -5.45 4.53 -7.66
C LYS A 101 -4.10 5.22 -7.77
N THR A 102 -3.65 5.44 -9.01
CA THR A 102 -2.51 6.32 -9.29
C THR A 102 -3.05 7.62 -9.87
N LEU A 103 -2.85 8.72 -9.17
CA LEU A 103 -3.40 10.03 -9.52
C LEU A 103 -2.29 11.09 -9.52
N PRO A 104 -2.43 12.16 -10.33
CA PRO A 104 -1.61 13.35 -10.15
C PRO A 104 -2.02 14.08 -8.88
N ALA A 105 -1.06 14.65 -8.18
CA ALA A 105 -1.28 15.53 -7.05
C ALA A 105 -0.45 16.80 -7.23
N ARG A 106 -1.00 17.95 -6.84
CA ARG A 106 -0.30 19.24 -6.91
C ARG A 106 0.05 19.69 -5.50
N VAL A 107 1.29 20.09 -5.29
CA VAL A 107 1.69 20.69 -4.02
C VAL A 107 0.94 22.01 -3.83
N ALA A 108 0.12 22.04 -2.78
CA ALA A 108 -0.64 23.21 -2.37
C ALA A 108 0.22 24.12 -1.48
N SER A 109 0.88 23.55 -0.47
CA SER A 109 1.80 24.25 0.41
C SER A 109 2.87 23.31 0.99
N VAL A 110 3.98 23.89 1.42
CA VAL A 110 5.01 23.22 2.24
C VAL A 110 5.30 24.14 3.42
N GLU A 111 5.00 23.68 4.62
CA GLU A 111 5.32 24.38 5.86
C GLU A 111 6.44 23.62 6.59
N TYR A 112 7.39 24.33 7.17
CA TYR A 112 8.50 23.72 7.90
C TYR A 112 8.36 23.95 9.39
N LEU A 113 8.33 22.88 10.15
CA LEU A 113 8.32 22.88 11.60
C LEU A 113 9.54 22.09 12.08
N HIS A 114 10.61 22.80 12.45
CA HIS A 114 11.90 22.21 12.82
C HIS A 114 12.47 21.30 11.72
N ASP A 115 12.54 20.00 11.99
CA ASP A 115 13.03 18.96 11.07
C ASP A 115 11.91 18.26 10.28
N THR A 116 10.68 18.77 10.34
CA THR A 116 9.51 18.19 9.69
C THR A 116 8.90 19.15 8.69
N ALA A 117 8.63 18.67 7.49
CA ALA A 117 7.85 19.40 6.48
C ALA A 117 6.41 18.87 6.52
N ILE A 118 5.46 19.79 6.66
CA ILE A 118 4.03 19.54 6.48
C ILE A 118 3.74 19.82 5.01
N LEU A 119 3.51 18.76 4.24
CA LEU A 119 3.27 18.85 2.80
C LEU A 119 1.78 18.66 2.55
N LYS A 120 1.14 19.65 1.94
CA LYS A 120 -0.26 19.56 1.50
C LYS A 120 -0.34 19.35 0.00
N LEU A 121 -1.16 18.39 -0.41
CA LEU A 121 -1.32 17.96 -1.80
C LEU A 121 -2.78 18.10 -2.23
N ASP A 122 -3.06 18.98 -3.18
CA ASP A 122 -4.36 19.05 -3.84
C ASP A 122 -4.54 17.83 -4.74
N MET A 123 -5.64 17.12 -4.55
CA MET A 123 -6.04 15.97 -5.34
C MET A 123 -7.03 16.36 -6.46
N PRO A 124 -7.11 15.60 -7.56
CA PRO A 124 -8.10 15.86 -8.60
C PRO A 124 -9.52 15.64 -8.04
N LYS A 125 -10.46 16.49 -8.43
CA LYS A 125 -11.87 16.35 -8.03
C LYS A 125 -12.55 15.15 -8.68
N LYS A 126 -12.06 14.72 -9.84
CA LYS A 126 -12.59 13.57 -10.61
C LYS A 126 -11.43 12.74 -11.19
N PRO A 127 -11.33 11.43 -10.87
CA PRO A 127 -12.13 10.74 -9.85
C PRO A 127 -11.74 11.22 -8.44
N PRO A 128 -12.68 11.24 -7.47
CA PRO A 128 -12.35 11.63 -6.10
C PRO A 128 -11.37 10.64 -5.48
N PHE A 129 -10.47 11.15 -4.66
CA PHE A 129 -9.65 10.35 -3.78
C PHE A 129 -10.43 10.08 -2.49
N VAL A 130 -10.49 8.84 -2.05
CA VAL A 130 -11.15 8.42 -0.81
C VAL A 130 -10.16 7.59 -0.03
N PHE A 131 -10.05 7.79 1.27
CA PHE A 131 -9.18 7.01 2.14
C PHE A 131 -9.80 6.84 3.53
N LEU A 132 -9.27 5.90 4.30
CA LEU A 132 -9.62 5.69 5.71
C LEU A 132 -8.48 6.17 6.62
N ALA A 133 -8.82 6.64 7.82
CA ALA A 133 -7.82 7.05 8.81
C ALA A 133 -6.87 5.88 9.12
N GLY A 134 -5.56 6.15 9.11
CA GLY A 134 -4.49 5.16 9.27
C GLY A 134 -3.87 4.67 7.95
N GLN A 135 -4.48 4.97 6.81
CA GLN A 135 -3.91 4.63 5.50
C GLN A 135 -2.74 5.55 5.10
N TYR A 136 -2.01 5.14 4.07
CA TYR A 136 -0.86 5.84 3.53
C TYR A 136 -0.91 5.91 1.99
N ILE A 137 -0.06 6.72 1.41
CA ILE A 137 0.18 6.78 -0.03
C ILE A 137 1.65 6.54 -0.37
N ASP A 138 1.89 6.08 -1.59
CA ASP A 138 3.20 6.08 -2.23
C ASP A 138 3.35 7.34 -3.10
N ILE A 139 4.45 8.05 -2.94
CA ILE A 139 4.90 9.07 -3.88
C ILE A 139 5.81 8.39 -4.90
N LEU A 140 5.46 8.50 -6.18
CA LEU A 140 6.20 7.90 -7.29
C LEU A 140 7.19 8.93 -7.83
N LEU A 141 8.48 8.67 -7.67
CA LEU A 141 9.55 9.55 -8.14
C LEU A 141 9.88 9.28 -9.61
N LYS A 142 10.47 10.27 -10.28
CA LYS A 142 10.78 10.19 -11.73
C LYS A 142 11.83 9.12 -12.07
N ASP A 143 12.69 8.79 -11.12
CA ASP A 143 13.73 7.76 -11.24
C ASP A 143 13.23 6.34 -10.99
N GLY A 144 11.91 6.16 -10.82
CA GLY A 144 11.26 4.87 -10.53
C GLY A 144 11.23 4.51 -9.04
N HIS A 145 11.90 5.25 -8.17
CA HIS A 145 11.79 5.04 -6.74
C HIS A 145 10.42 5.43 -6.19
N THR A 146 10.05 4.80 -5.10
CA THR A 146 8.79 5.05 -4.39
C THR A 146 9.08 5.36 -2.93
N ARG A 147 8.31 6.29 -2.35
CA ARG A 147 8.36 6.58 -0.91
C ARG A 147 6.96 6.65 -0.34
N SER A 148 6.75 5.90 0.75
CA SER A 148 5.45 5.77 1.42
C SER A 148 5.35 6.76 2.57
N TYR A 149 4.20 7.43 2.68
CA TYR A 149 3.90 8.37 3.75
C TYR A 149 2.46 8.19 4.24
N SER A 150 2.30 8.12 5.56
CA SER A 150 0.98 8.08 6.19
C SER A 150 0.21 9.37 5.92
N LEU A 151 -1.10 9.23 5.74
CA LEU A 151 -2.01 10.36 5.63
C LEU A 151 -2.30 10.90 7.03
N ALA A 152 -1.92 12.16 7.27
CA ALA A 152 -2.08 12.82 8.57
C ALA A 152 -3.39 13.62 8.67
N GLY A 153 -4.01 13.95 7.54
CA GLY A 153 -5.26 14.68 7.48
C GLY A 153 -6.50 13.82 7.73
N SER A 154 -7.66 14.49 7.85
CA SER A 154 -8.95 13.82 7.99
C SER A 154 -9.44 13.24 6.66
N PRO A 155 -10.01 12.02 6.62
CA PRO A 155 -10.68 11.47 5.44
C PRO A 155 -11.80 12.37 4.88
N ALA A 156 -12.45 13.16 5.73
CA ALA A 156 -13.47 14.14 5.31
C ALA A 156 -12.90 15.29 4.45
N GLN A 157 -11.58 15.47 4.43
CA GLN A 157 -10.86 16.50 3.67
C GLN A 157 -9.99 15.90 2.56
N ALA A 158 -10.39 14.79 1.98
CA ALA A 158 -9.60 14.04 0.99
C ALA A 158 -9.31 14.80 -0.32
N GLU A 159 -9.91 15.97 -0.54
CA GLU A 159 -9.54 16.87 -1.66
C GLU A 159 -8.14 17.46 -1.49
N GLN A 160 -7.65 17.55 -0.24
CA GLN A 160 -6.31 17.98 0.09
C GLN A 160 -5.69 17.01 1.11
N LEU A 161 -4.67 16.26 0.67
CA LEU A 161 -3.95 15.34 1.54
C LEU A 161 -2.87 16.06 2.32
N GLU A 162 -2.65 15.65 3.56
CA GLU A 162 -1.59 16.16 4.43
C GLU A 162 -0.60 15.05 4.78
N LEU A 163 0.69 15.33 4.60
CA LEU A 163 1.80 14.43 4.91
C LEU A 163 2.79 15.13 5.83
N HIS A 164 3.24 14.44 6.88
CA HIS A 164 4.31 14.90 7.75
C HIS A 164 5.61 14.17 7.40
N ILE A 165 6.58 14.91 6.87
CA ILE A 165 7.81 14.35 6.32
C ILE A 165 9.00 14.84 7.12
N ARG A 166 9.60 13.94 7.88
CA ARG A 166 10.79 14.25 8.66
C ARG A 166 12.02 14.32 7.78
N LYS A 167 12.86 15.34 8.02
CA LYS A 167 14.17 15.45 7.39
C LYS A 167 15.04 14.26 7.76
N ARG A 168 15.60 13.60 6.75
CA ARG A 168 16.60 12.53 6.91
C ARG A 168 17.87 12.90 6.16
N GLU A 169 19.00 12.75 6.80
CA GLU A 169 20.29 12.88 6.15
C GLU A 169 20.43 11.79 5.07
N GLY A 170 20.81 12.17 3.85
CA GLY A 170 20.83 11.26 2.70
C GLY A 170 19.46 10.78 2.22
N GLY A 171 18.37 11.25 2.81
CA GLY A 171 17.02 10.85 2.40
C GLY A 171 16.65 11.39 1.03
N LEU A 172 16.30 10.51 0.10
CA LEU A 172 16.02 10.87 -1.30
C LEU A 172 14.86 11.90 -1.39
N PHE A 173 13.69 11.59 -0.85
CA PHE A 173 12.53 12.48 -0.95
C PHE A 173 12.62 13.66 0.03
N SER A 174 13.05 13.45 1.26
CA SER A 174 13.25 14.55 2.20
C SER A 174 14.33 15.52 1.71
N GLY A 175 15.38 15.02 1.03
CA GLY A 175 16.38 15.88 0.39
C GLY A 175 15.83 16.80 -0.69
N MET A 176 14.74 16.40 -1.37
CA MET A 176 14.05 17.24 -2.36
C MET A 176 13.18 18.33 -1.72
N LEU A 177 12.77 18.17 -0.46
CA LEU A 177 11.95 19.13 0.30
C LEU A 177 12.80 20.14 1.07
N PHE A 178 13.91 19.69 1.64
CA PHE A 178 14.75 20.52 2.52
C PHE A 178 15.98 21.01 1.79
N GLY A 179 16.32 22.27 1.95
CA GLY A 179 17.49 22.90 1.35
C GLY A 179 17.22 24.36 0.97
N ASN A 180 18.23 25.04 0.46
CA ASN A 180 18.12 26.46 0.06
C ASN A 180 17.32 26.64 -1.24
N ASP A 181 17.27 25.60 -2.10
CA ASP A 181 16.46 25.57 -3.33
C ASP A 181 15.75 24.23 -3.43
N PRO A 182 14.63 24.02 -2.72
CA PRO A 182 13.93 22.76 -2.73
C PRO A 182 13.34 22.46 -4.10
N LEU A 183 13.51 21.22 -4.55
CA LEU A 183 12.94 20.73 -5.82
C LEU A 183 11.42 20.56 -5.74
N ILE A 184 10.91 20.31 -4.53
CA ILE A 184 9.47 20.18 -4.25
C ILE A 184 9.03 21.46 -3.53
N LYS A 185 8.21 22.23 -4.22
CA LYS A 185 7.65 23.52 -3.78
C LYS A 185 6.23 23.66 -4.28
N GLU A 186 5.54 24.71 -3.85
CA GLU A 186 4.18 24.99 -4.32
C GLU A 186 4.04 24.87 -5.84
N LYS A 187 2.92 24.35 -6.30
CA LYS A 187 2.58 24.05 -7.69
C LYS A 187 3.35 22.90 -8.33
N THR A 188 4.33 22.28 -7.64
CA THR A 188 4.97 21.06 -8.15
C THR A 188 3.91 19.97 -8.34
N ILE A 189 3.94 19.29 -9.49
CA ILE A 189 3.06 18.15 -9.78
C ILE A 189 3.85 16.88 -9.56
N MET A 190 3.26 15.95 -8.83
CA MET A 190 3.80 14.62 -8.57
C MET A 190 2.73 13.55 -8.80
N ARG A 191 3.13 12.31 -8.88
CA ARG A 191 2.22 11.17 -8.97
C ARG A 191 2.18 10.47 -7.61
N VAL A 192 0.98 10.20 -7.15
CA VAL A 192 0.73 9.44 -5.92
C VAL A 192 -0.08 8.20 -6.23
N ARG A 193 0.19 7.11 -5.51
CA ARG A 193 -0.55 5.85 -5.58
C ARG A 193 -1.09 5.52 -4.21
N GLY A 194 -2.37 5.26 -4.12
CA GLY A 194 -3.06 4.95 -2.87
C GLY A 194 -4.58 5.06 -3.01
N PRO A 195 -5.30 4.95 -1.88
CA PRO A 195 -4.78 4.72 -0.54
C PRO A 195 -4.30 3.27 -0.35
N MET A 196 -3.40 3.05 0.58
CA MET A 196 -2.87 1.73 0.93
C MET A 196 -2.84 1.54 2.45
N GLY A 197 -2.73 0.28 2.86
CA GLY A 197 -2.75 -0.10 4.26
C GLY A 197 -4.14 -0.53 4.73
N THR A 198 -4.14 -1.58 5.56
CA THR A 198 -5.35 -2.17 6.16
C THR A 198 -5.43 -1.91 7.66
N PHE A 199 -4.41 -1.27 8.23
CA PHE A 199 -4.47 -0.76 9.61
C PHE A 199 -5.25 0.55 9.58
N THR A 200 -6.55 0.46 9.84
CA THR A 200 -7.48 1.59 9.82
C THR A 200 -8.14 1.75 11.17
N LEU A 201 -8.56 2.98 11.49
CA LEU A 201 -9.36 3.26 12.65
C LEU A 201 -10.71 2.54 12.53
N ASN A 202 -11.04 1.68 13.50
CA ASN A 202 -12.34 1.04 13.57
C ASN A 202 -13.29 1.94 14.37
N GLU A 203 -14.17 2.67 13.67
CA GLU A 203 -15.13 3.57 14.32
C GLU A 203 -16.26 2.82 15.04
N GLU A 204 -16.44 1.52 14.77
CA GLU A 204 -17.45 0.68 15.41
C GLU A 204 -17.04 0.18 16.81
N GLU A 205 -15.76 0.26 17.17
CA GLU A 205 -15.22 -0.18 18.48
C GLU A 205 -15.09 0.95 19.52
N THR A 206 -15.83 2.03 19.40
CA THR A 206 -15.93 3.03 20.46
C THR A 206 -16.88 2.56 21.54
N GLN A 207 -16.43 1.59 22.37
CA GLN A 207 -16.96 1.44 23.73
C GLN A 207 -15.82 1.08 24.69
N PRO A 208 -15.66 1.83 25.79
CA PRO A 208 -14.80 1.45 26.90
C PRO A 208 -15.34 0.23 27.64
#